data_4bd552c3d4cda929d81f93fcaedfa0ee
#
_entry.id   4bd552c3d4cda929d81f93fcaedfa0ee
#
_cell.length_a   1.000
_cell.length_b   1.000
_cell.length_c   1.000
_cell.angle_alpha   90.00
_cell.angle_beta   90.00
_cell.angle_gamma   90.00
#
_symmetry.space_group_name_H-M   'P 1'
#
loop_
_entity.id
_entity.type
_entity.pdbx_description
1 polymer ?
#
loop_
_entity_poly.entity_id
_entity_poly.type
_entity_poly.pdbx_seq_one_letter_code
_entity_poly.pdbx_strand_id
1 'polypeptide(L)'
;KIACDVTNVLCGETGASAVYGPQKGADEEMTERLDRLLFSYASLVKKKIPKADSMYPGTGAAGGLGFAFLTFMDAQLESGIQIVIKETGLEQEIAKADLVITGEGRMDGQTAMGKAPIGIAKIAKKYGKPVIAFAGAAARDAGACNEQGIDAFFPILREAVSLEAAMKRENAEANMEA
;
A
#
# COMPACT_ATOMS: atom_id res chain seq x y z
N LYS A 1 -8.89 14.37 -3.27
CA LYS A 1 -8.25 13.23 -2.59
C LYS A 1 -7.24 12.59 -3.53
N ILE A 2 -6.13 12.13 -2.99
CA ILE A 2 -5.05 11.46 -3.71
C ILE A 2 -4.78 10.12 -3.02
N ALA A 3 -4.85 9.03 -3.78
CA ALA A 3 -4.47 7.72 -3.28
C ALA A 3 -2.95 7.67 -3.04
N CYS A 4 -2.55 7.40 -1.81
CA CYS A 4 -1.15 7.34 -1.42
C CYS A 4 -0.95 6.21 -0.40
N ASP A 5 -0.32 5.14 -0.84
CA ASP A 5 -0.09 3.95 0.00
C ASP A 5 1.34 3.90 0.57
N VAL A 6 2.07 5.03 0.51
CA VAL A 6 3.40 5.17 1.09
C VAL A 6 3.42 6.31 2.10
N THR A 7 4.26 6.17 3.12
CA THR A 7 4.40 7.16 4.20
C THR A 7 5.72 7.93 4.14
N ASN A 8 6.54 7.67 3.13
CA ASN A 8 7.84 8.33 2.96
C ASN A 8 7.69 9.86 2.89
N VAL A 9 8.57 10.54 3.59
CA VAL A 9 8.67 12.00 3.57
C VAL A 9 9.38 12.49 2.30
N LEU A 10 9.39 13.80 2.07
CA LEU A 10 9.95 14.34 0.84
C LEU A 10 11.46 14.13 0.73
N CYS A 11 12.21 14.39 1.78
CA CYS A 11 13.68 14.31 1.81
C CYS A 11 14.21 13.72 3.14
N GLY A 12 15.50 13.40 3.17
CA GLY A 12 16.18 12.73 4.27
C GLY A 12 16.30 11.23 4.07
N GLU A 13 16.75 10.50 5.10
CA GLU A 13 17.04 9.05 5.03
C GLU A 13 15.85 8.19 4.57
N THR A 14 14.64 8.58 4.90
CA THR A 14 13.39 7.92 4.47
C THR A 14 12.67 8.68 3.36
N GLY A 15 13.36 9.65 2.74
CA GLY A 15 12.82 10.53 1.71
C GLY A 15 12.73 9.88 0.33
N ALA A 16 12.10 10.60 -0.58
CA ALA A 16 11.83 10.14 -1.94
C ALA A 16 13.09 9.67 -2.67
N SER A 17 14.17 10.45 -2.63
CA SER A 17 15.43 10.15 -3.32
C SER A 17 16.13 8.95 -2.72
N ALA A 18 16.23 8.89 -1.39
CA ALA A 18 16.91 7.80 -0.68
C ALA A 18 16.23 6.44 -0.90
N VAL A 19 14.89 6.40 -0.84
CA VAL A 19 14.13 5.15 -0.90
C VAL A 19 13.88 4.70 -2.35
N TYR A 20 13.54 5.62 -3.24
CA TYR A 20 13.11 5.27 -4.60
C TYR A 20 14.16 5.54 -5.69
N GLY A 21 15.20 6.32 -5.39
CA GLY A 21 16.26 6.65 -6.33
C GLY A 21 17.01 5.44 -6.85
N PRO A 22 17.56 4.56 -5.97
CA PRO A 22 18.38 3.42 -6.38
C PRO A 22 17.69 2.48 -7.37
N GLN A 23 16.44 2.12 -7.15
CA GLN A 23 15.69 1.25 -8.06
C GLN A 23 15.39 1.90 -9.43
N LYS A 24 15.57 3.21 -9.54
CA LYS A 24 15.40 4.00 -10.77
C LYS A 24 16.75 4.37 -11.42
N GLY A 25 17.85 3.80 -10.91
CA GLY A 25 19.17 3.94 -11.48
C GLY A 25 20.00 5.11 -10.89
N ALA A 26 19.56 5.74 -9.80
CA ALA A 26 20.38 6.72 -9.10
C ALA A 26 21.49 6.03 -8.29
N ASP A 27 22.72 6.45 -8.49
CA ASP A 27 23.82 6.11 -7.61
C ASP A 27 23.78 6.95 -6.32
N GLU A 28 24.72 6.73 -5.42
CA GLU A 28 24.78 7.38 -4.13
C GLU A 28 24.94 8.90 -4.27
N GLU A 29 25.85 9.36 -5.12
CA GLU A 29 26.09 10.79 -5.36
C GLU A 29 24.84 11.49 -5.94
N MET A 30 24.18 10.85 -6.89
CA MET A 30 22.94 11.34 -7.48
C MET A 30 21.81 11.38 -6.45
N THR A 31 21.68 10.35 -5.63
CA THR A 31 20.68 10.27 -4.56
C THR A 31 20.82 11.42 -3.57
N GLU A 32 22.03 11.65 -3.08
CA GLU A 32 22.31 12.77 -2.19
C GLU A 32 22.06 14.14 -2.85
N ARG A 33 22.48 14.29 -4.11
CA ARG A 33 22.24 15.52 -4.86
C ARG A 33 20.75 15.81 -5.02
N LEU A 34 19.97 14.81 -5.40
CA LEU A 34 18.52 14.95 -5.56
C LEU A 34 17.85 15.28 -4.23
N ASP A 35 18.26 14.65 -3.14
CA ASP A 35 17.72 14.92 -1.82
C ASP A 35 17.98 16.37 -1.38
N ARG A 36 19.22 16.86 -1.57
CA ARG A 36 19.56 18.27 -1.29
C ARG A 36 18.74 19.25 -2.12
N LEU A 37 18.45 18.91 -3.40
CA LEU A 37 17.61 19.75 -4.26
C LEU A 37 16.16 19.80 -3.77
N LEU A 38 15.60 18.65 -3.40
CA LEU A 38 14.25 18.57 -2.83
C LEU A 38 14.13 19.34 -1.51
N PHE A 39 15.12 19.20 -0.63
CA PHE A 39 15.19 19.95 0.62
C PHE A 39 15.24 21.47 0.38
N SER A 40 16.10 21.91 -0.54
CA SER A 40 16.21 23.33 -0.91
C SER A 40 14.91 23.86 -1.48
N TYR A 41 14.28 23.09 -2.36
CA TYR A 41 12.97 23.41 -2.94
C TYR A 41 11.90 23.54 -1.85
N ALA A 42 11.77 22.55 -0.97
CA ALA A 42 10.80 22.57 0.12
C ALA A 42 11.00 23.78 1.05
N SER A 43 12.29 24.13 1.32
CA SER A 43 12.64 25.29 2.13
C SER A 43 12.22 26.62 1.48
N LEU A 44 12.37 26.75 0.16
CA LEU A 44 11.89 27.92 -0.60
C LEU A 44 10.36 27.99 -0.60
N VAL A 45 9.69 26.85 -0.80
CA VAL A 45 8.23 26.75 -0.78
C VAL A 45 7.69 27.15 0.59
N LYS A 46 8.29 26.65 1.66
CA LYS A 46 7.89 26.96 3.05
C LYS A 46 7.91 28.45 3.35
N LYS A 47 8.87 29.19 2.80
CA LYS A 47 8.94 30.67 2.95
C LYS A 47 7.77 31.39 2.28
N LYS A 48 7.21 30.84 1.22
CA LYS A 48 6.08 31.41 0.47
C LYS A 48 4.72 30.89 0.91
N ILE A 49 4.69 29.61 1.31
CA ILE A 49 3.49 28.89 1.71
C ILE A 49 3.76 28.26 3.08
N PRO A 50 3.47 28.97 4.18
CA PRO A 50 3.79 28.53 5.54
C PRO A 50 3.17 27.17 5.94
N LYS A 51 2.08 26.75 5.29
CA LYS A 51 1.45 25.45 5.53
C LYS A 51 2.23 24.28 4.90
N ALA A 52 3.16 24.53 3.98
CA ALA A 52 3.94 23.46 3.35
C ALA A 52 4.74 22.67 4.40
N ASP A 53 4.64 21.36 4.35
CA ASP A 53 5.31 20.46 5.28
C ASP A 53 5.93 19.30 4.49
N SER A 54 7.27 19.30 4.40
CA SER A 54 8.02 18.25 3.72
C SER A 54 8.15 16.97 4.54
N MET A 55 7.82 17.02 5.83
CA MET A 55 7.87 15.89 6.75
C MET A 55 6.50 15.21 6.93
N TYR A 56 5.45 15.71 6.29
CA TYR A 56 4.15 15.07 6.32
C TYR A 56 4.22 13.70 5.62
N PRO A 57 3.67 12.63 6.22
CA PRO A 57 3.68 11.29 5.63
C PRO A 57 3.09 11.27 4.22
N GLY A 58 3.80 10.64 3.26
CA GLY A 58 3.39 10.57 1.86
C GLY A 58 3.87 11.72 0.98
N THR A 59 4.54 12.73 1.52
CA THR A 59 5.09 13.84 0.71
C THR A 59 6.15 13.38 -0.27
N GLY A 60 6.87 12.29 0.02
CA GLY A 60 7.84 11.67 -0.88
C GLY A 60 7.22 10.80 -1.99
N ALA A 61 5.92 10.53 -1.94
CA ALA A 61 5.23 9.72 -2.95
C ALA A 61 5.47 10.25 -4.36
N ALA A 62 5.77 9.33 -5.29
CA ALA A 62 6.05 9.63 -6.69
C ALA A 62 7.11 10.74 -6.89
N GLY A 63 8.18 10.68 -6.08
CA GLY A 63 9.31 11.62 -6.20
C GLY A 63 9.00 13.04 -5.74
N GLY A 64 8.01 13.23 -4.85
CA GLY A 64 7.61 14.52 -4.32
C GLY A 64 6.29 15.07 -4.85
N LEU A 65 5.56 14.34 -5.70
CA LEU A 65 4.21 14.73 -6.12
C LEU A 65 3.26 14.83 -4.92
N GLY A 66 3.42 13.97 -3.90
CA GLY A 66 2.65 14.08 -2.66
C GLY A 66 2.80 15.45 -1.99
N PHE A 67 4.02 15.96 -1.89
CA PHE A 67 4.30 17.32 -1.39
C PHE A 67 3.64 18.39 -2.25
N ALA A 68 3.74 18.26 -3.57
CA ALA A 68 3.16 19.23 -4.49
C ALA A 68 1.63 19.30 -4.36
N PHE A 69 0.96 18.18 -4.33
CA PHE A 69 -0.50 18.13 -4.19
C PHE A 69 -0.98 18.69 -2.86
N LEU A 70 -0.34 18.31 -1.76
CA LEU A 70 -0.68 18.86 -0.43
C LEU A 70 -0.48 20.37 -0.36
N THR A 71 0.62 20.85 -0.93
CA THR A 71 1.04 22.24 -0.79
C THR A 71 0.27 23.19 -1.70
N PHE A 72 0.12 22.81 -2.98
CA PHE A 72 -0.38 23.73 -4.01
C PHE A 72 -1.84 23.49 -4.41
N MET A 73 -2.37 22.30 -4.15
CA MET A 73 -3.73 21.93 -4.58
C MET A 73 -4.68 21.61 -3.41
N ASP A 74 -4.24 21.86 -2.19
CA ASP A 74 -5.05 21.59 -0.99
C ASP A 74 -5.59 20.15 -0.92
N ALA A 75 -4.83 19.22 -1.51
CA ALA A 75 -5.21 17.83 -1.58
C ALA A 75 -5.09 17.14 -0.22
N GLN A 76 -5.80 16.03 -0.07
CA GLN A 76 -5.68 15.12 1.06
C GLN A 76 -5.10 13.80 0.56
N LEU A 77 -4.03 13.32 1.20
CA LEU A 77 -3.51 11.99 0.94
C LEU A 77 -4.28 10.99 1.81
N GLU A 78 -4.88 10.00 1.16
CA GLU A 78 -5.59 8.91 1.82
C GLU A 78 -5.07 7.58 1.25
N SER A 79 -5.06 6.52 2.04
CA SER A 79 -4.76 5.18 1.50
C SER A 79 -5.75 4.81 0.40
N GLY A 80 -5.25 4.21 -0.69
CA GLY A 80 -6.08 3.82 -1.83
C GLY A 80 -7.24 2.92 -1.42
N ILE A 81 -6.99 1.96 -0.53
CA ILE A 81 -8.05 1.07 -0.03
C ILE A 81 -9.12 1.84 0.75
N GLN A 82 -8.75 2.85 1.55
CA GLN A 82 -9.73 3.67 2.29
C GLN A 82 -10.62 4.49 1.36
N ILE A 83 -10.04 5.02 0.29
CA ILE A 83 -10.81 5.72 -0.74
C ILE A 83 -11.82 4.76 -1.38
N VAL A 84 -11.37 3.58 -1.80
CA VAL A 84 -12.24 2.58 -2.44
C VAL A 84 -13.38 2.17 -1.50
N ILE A 85 -13.07 1.81 -0.25
CA ILE A 85 -14.07 1.43 0.75
C ILE A 85 -15.14 2.50 0.92
N LYS A 86 -14.72 3.75 1.02
CA LYS A 86 -15.61 4.89 1.22
C LYS A 86 -16.48 5.18 0.00
N GLU A 87 -15.88 5.22 -1.18
CA GLU A 87 -16.59 5.57 -2.42
C GLU A 87 -17.54 4.46 -2.90
N THR A 88 -17.24 3.20 -2.57
CA THR A 88 -18.11 2.06 -2.90
C THR A 88 -19.15 1.74 -1.84
N GLY A 89 -19.08 2.34 -0.65
CA GLY A 89 -19.94 1.99 0.47
C GLY A 89 -19.69 0.59 1.02
N LEU A 90 -18.50 0.02 0.78
CA LEU A 90 -18.16 -1.36 1.13
C LEU A 90 -18.31 -1.66 2.63
N GLU A 91 -18.09 -0.67 3.50
CA GLU A 91 -18.28 -0.83 4.95
C GLU A 91 -19.71 -1.25 5.30
N GLN A 92 -20.72 -0.69 4.63
CA GLN A 92 -22.13 -1.04 4.87
C GLN A 92 -22.45 -2.46 4.42
N GLU A 93 -21.84 -2.94 3.35
CA GLU A 93 -22.02 -4.31 2.88
C GLU A 93 -21.30 -5.31 3.78
N ILE A 94 -20.08 -4.98 4.25
CA ILE A 94 -19.36 -5.79 5.24
C ILE A 94 -20.16 -5.92 6.54
N ALA A 95 -20.81 -4.86 6.99
CA ALA A 95 -21.63 -4.89 8.22
C ALA A 95 -22.80 -5.90 8.13
N LYS A 96 -23.34 -6.12 6.94
CA LYS A 96 -24.45 -7.07 6.68
C LYS A 96 -23.99 -8.49 6.39
N ALA A 97 -22.74 -8.69 5.99
CA ALA A 97 -22.22 -9.99 5.60
C ALA A 97 -22.06 -10.93 6.81
N ASP A 98 -22.16 -12.23 6.59
CA ASP A 98 -21.85 -13.27 7.58
C ASP A 98 -20.36 -13.65 7.55
N LEU A 99 -19.74 -13.54 6.39
CA LEU A 99 -18.35 -13.83 6.11
C LEU A 99 -17.82 -12.83 5.10
N VAL A 100 -16.59 -12.38 5.32
CA VAL A 100 -15.87 -11.51 4.37
C VAL A 100 -14.75 -12.31 3.72
N ILE A 101 -14.73 -12.31 2.38
CA ILE A 101 -13.69 -12.95 1.59
C ILE A 101 -12.87 -11.85 0.90
N THR A 102 -11.58 -11.92 1.02
CA THR A 102 -10.64 -11.01 0.35
C THR A 102 -9.51 -11.80 -0.30
N GLY A 103 -8.60 -11.13 -1.02
CA GLY A 103 -7.46 -11.81 -1.59
C GLY A 103 -6.48 -10.89 -2.28
N GLU A 104 -5.32 -11.46 -2.60
CA GLU A 104 -4.28 -10.80 -3.37
C GLU A 104 -3.35 -11.81 -4.06
N GLY A 105 -2.46 -11.33 -4.94
CA GLY A 105 -1.53 -12.20 -5.66
C GLY A 105 -0.53 -12.91 -4.75
N ARG A 106 -0.01 -12.23 -3.72
CA ARG A 106 0.95 -12.81 -2.76
C ARG A 106 0.74 -12.18 -1.39
N MET A 107 0.48 -13.02 -0.41
CA MET A 107 0.37 -12.61 0.99
C MET A 107 1.73 -12.72 1.69
N ASP A 108 2.17 -11.64 2.33
CA ASP A 108 3.47 -11.51 3.01
C ASP A 108 3.41 -10.47 4.14
N GLY A 109 4.55 -10.21 4.79
CA GLY A 109 4.64 -9.19 5.84
C GLY A 109 4.29 -7.77 5.37
N GLN A 110 4.49 -7.45 4.10
CA GLN A 110 4.07 -6.15 3.56
C GLN A 110 2.54 -6.04 3.47
N THR A 111 1.85 -7.15 3.22
CA THR A 111 0.39 -7.20 3.27
C THR A 111 -0.11 -6.76 4.63
N ALA A 112 0.52 -7.27 5.70
CA ALA A 112 0.21 -6.91 7.09
C ALA A 112 0.40 -5.41 7.40
N MET A 113 1.20 -4.69 6.62
CA MET A 113 1.43 -3.25 6.77
C MET A 113 0.26 -2.36 6.29
N GLY A 114 -0.86 -2.94 5.87
CA GLY A 114 -2.08 -2.18 5.56
C GLY A 114 -2.50 -2.18 4.09
N LYS A 115 -2.07 -3.16 3.31
CA LYS A 115 -2.58 -3.37 1.94
C LYS A 115 -4.08 -3.71 1.96
N ALA A 116 -4.69 -3.82 0.79
CA ALA A 116 -6.12 -4.01 0.61
C ALA A 116 -6.74 -5.11 1.51
N PRO A 117 -6.18 -6.33 1.61
CA PRO A 117 -6.77 -7.37 2.46
C PRO A 117 -6.86 -6.96 3.93
N ILE A 118 -5.84 -6.28 4.46
CA ILE A 118 -5.83 -5.81 5.85
C ILE A 118 -6.78 -4.64 6.07
N GLY A 119 -6.88 -3.73 5.09
CA GLY A 119 -7.87 -2.65 5.14
C GLY A 119 -9.30 -3.16 5.28
N ILE A 120 -9.63 -4.18 4.50
CA ILE A 120 -10.94 -4.86 4.55
C ILE A 120 -11.11 -5.62 5.87
N ALA A 121 -10.09 -6.37 6.31
CA ALA A 121 -10.13 -7.15 7.54
C ALA A 121 -10.39 -6.27 8.77
N LYS A 122 -9.73 -5.11 8.87
CA LYS A 122 -9.94 -4.16 9.97
C LYS A 122 -11.39 -3.68 10.05
N ILE A 123 -12.04 -3.45 8.91
CA ILE A 123 -13.46 -3.07 8.90
C ILE A 123 -14.33 -4.25 9.30
N ALA A 124 -14.09 -5.44 8.76
CA ALA A 124 -14.84 -6.64 9.12
C ALA A 124 -14.77 -6.91 10.63
N LYS A 125 -13.60 -6.76 11.24
CA LYS A 125 -13.41 -6.93 12.68
C LYS A 125 -14.16 -5.89 13.53
N LYS A 126 -14.33 -4.68 13.03
CA LYS A 126 -15.17 -3.65 13.68
C LYS A 126 -16.62 -4.13 13.84
N TYR A 127 -17.11 -4.97 12.92
CA TYR A 127 -18.44 -5.55 12.95
C TYR A 127 -18.48 -7.02 13.41
N GLY A 128 -17.37 -7.54 13.96
CA GLY A 128 -17.27 -8.91 14.46
C GLY A 128 -17.35 -9.98 13.37
N LYS A 129 -17.06 -9.64 12.11
CA LYS A 129 -17.20 -10.56 10.98
C LYS A 129 -15.93 -11.40 10.79
N PRO A 130 -16.07 -12.70 10.50
CA PRO A 130 -14.94 -13.53 10.11
C PRO A 130 -14.41 -13.12 8.73
N VAL A 131 -13.10 -13.26 8.55
CA VAL A 131 -12.38 -12.87 7.33
C VAL A 131 -11.51 -14.01 6.84
N ILE A 132 -11.73 -14.41 5.60
CA ILE A 132 -10.90 -15.39 4.90
C ILE A 132 -10.18 -14.67 3.73
N ALA A 133 -8.92 -15.00 3.52
CA ALA A 133 -8.17 -14.49 2.37
C ALA A 133 -7.72 -15.63 1.45
N PHE A 134 -7.89 -15.45 0.14
CA PHE A 134 -7.24 -16.27 -0.87
C PHE A 134 -6.03 -15.54 -1.43
N ALA A 135 -4.93 -16.25 -1.65
CA ALA A 135 -3.72 -15.67 -2.21
C ALA A 135 -3.14 -16.57 -3.29
N GLY A 136 -2.55 -15.98 -4.32
CA GLY A 136 -1.80 -16.75 -5.32
C GLY A 136 -0.69 -17.56 -4.64
N ALA A 137 0.05 -16.91 -3.72
CA ALA A 137 1.07 -17.54 -2.89
C ALA A 137 1.10 -16.91 -1.49
N ALA A 138 1.63 -17.63 -0.50
CA ALA A 138 1.89 -17.12 0.82
C ALA A 138 3.38 -17.23 1.16
N ALA A 139 3.96 -16.15 1.66
CA ALA A 139 5.33 -16.12 2.16
C ALA A 139 5.41 -16.64 3.61
N ARG A 140 6.63 -16.92 4.10
CA ARG A 140 6.82 -17.43 5.46
C ARG A 140 6.30 -16.50 6.56
N ASP A 141 6.32 -15.21 6.31
CA ASP A 141 5.90 -14.14 7.22
C ASP A 141 4.41 -13.72 7.03
N ALA A 142 3.67 -14.42 6.17
CA ALA A 142 2.24 -14.19 5.95
C ALA A 142 1.39 -14.33 7.22
N GLY A 143 1.85 -15.09 8.22
CA GLY A 143 1.20 -15.22 9.51
C GLY A 143 0.96 -13.90 10.24
N ALA A 144 1.76 -12.87 9.97
CA ALA A 144 1.53 -11.53 10.51
C ALA A 144 0.16 -10.94 10.09
N CYS A 145 -0.44 -11.41 9.00
CA CYS A 145 -1.76 -10.99 8.55
C CYS A 145 -2.87 -11.47 9.50
N ASN A 146 -2.69 -12.59 10.19
CA ASN A 146 -3.65 -13.08 11.18
C ASN A 146 -3.75 -12.10 12.36
N GLU A 147 -2.64 -11.54 12.81
CA GLU A 147 -2.60 -10.52 13.88
C GLU A 147 -3.31 -9.22 13.48
N GLN A 148 -3.46 -8.99 12.18
CA GLN A 148 -4.12 -7.81 11.61
C GLN A 148 -5.61 -8.04 11.26
N GLY A 149 -6.18 -9.20 11.61
CA GLY A 149 -7.62 -9.46 11.52
C GLY A 149 -8.05 -10.42 10.40
N ILE A 150 -7.12 -11.09 9.70
CA ILE A 150 -7.46 -12.20 8.82
C ILE A 150 -7.52 -13.49 9.66
N ASP A 151 -8.68 -14.14 9.73
CA ASP A 151 -8.84 -15.37 10.53
C ASP A 151 -8.15 -16.57 9.90
N ALA A 152 -8.23 -16.68 8.58
CA ALA A 152 -7.53 -17.72 7.82
C ALA A 152 -7.15 -17.20 6.42
N PHE A 153 -6.07 -17.73 5.88
CA PHE A 153 -5.72 -17.50 4.48
C PHE A 153 -5.32 -18.81 3.81
N PHE A 154 -5.62 -18.90 2.51
CA PHE A 154 -5.40 -20.09 1.70
C PHE A 154 -4.64 -19.71 0.43
N PRO A 155 -3.38 -20.17 0.26
CA PRO A 155 -2.72 -20.07 -1.03
C PRO A 155 -3.39 -21.02 -2.02
N ILE A 156 -3.72 -20.53 -3.21
CA ILE A 156 -4.37 -21.34 -4.24
C ILE A 156 -3.39 -22.26 -4.97
N LEU A 157 -2.08 -21.98 -4.94
CA LEU A 157 -1.08 -22.86 -5.50
C LEU A 157 -0.97 -24.13 -4.67
N ARG A 158 -1.17 -25.28 -5.31
CA ARG A 158 -1.17 -26.61 -4.67
C ARG A 158 0.19 -27.30 -4.71
N GLU A 159 1.04 -26.86 -5.63
CA GLU A 159 2.38 -27.40 -5.85
C GLU A 159 3.35 -26.30 -6.25
N ALA A 160 4.63 -26.59 -6.22
CA ALA A 160 5.67 -25.68 -6.68
C ALA A 160 5.67 -25.62 -8.21
N VAL A 161 5.28 -24.49 -8.74
CA VAL A 161 5.26 -24.20 -10.19
C VAL A 161 6.01 -22.92 -10.48
N SER A 162 6.42 -22.72 -11.75
CA SER A 162 7.00 -21.46 -12.15
C SER A 162 5.95 -20.33 -12.09
N LEU A 163 6.41 -19.09 -11.88
CA LEU A 163 5.50 -17.92 -11.88
C LEU A 163 4.74 -17.83 -13.20
N GLU A 164 5.39 -18.12 -14.33
CA GLU A 164 4.75 -18.13 -15.64
C GLU A 164 3.59 -19.13 -15.72
N ALA A 165 3.79 -20.33 -15.20
CA ALA A 165 2.73 -21.34 -15.14
C ALA A 165 1.62 -20.94 -14.18
N ALA A 166 1.95 -20.39 -13.01
CA ALA A 166 0.97 -19.92 -12.02
C ALA A 166 0.08 -18.79 -12.57
N MET A 167 0.63 -17.91 -13.41
CA MET A 167 -0.08 -16.77 -13.99
C MET A 167 -0.96 -17.13 -15.20
N LYS A 168 -0.92 -18.36 -15.68
CA LYS A 168 -1.85 -18.79 -16.73
C LYS A 168 -3.27 -18.88 -16.18
N ARG A 169 -4.21 -18.25 -16.86
CA ARG A 169 -5.61 -18.15 -16.44
C ARG A 169 -6.22 -19.54 -16.17
N GLU A 170 -6.00 -20.48 -17.06
CA GLU A 170 -6.49 -21.87 -16.94
C GLU A 170 -6.03 -22.57 -15.65
N ASN A 171 -4.74 -22.35 -15.27
CA ASN A 171 -4.19 -22.92 -14.03
C ASN A 171 -4.75 -22.20 -12.80
N ALA A 172 -4.90 -20.89 -12.86
CA ALA A 172 -5.48 -20.11 -11.75
C ALA A 172 -6.95 -20.49 -11.49
N GLU A 173 -7.75 -20.64 -12.54
CA GLU A 173 -9.14 -21.10 -12.47
C GLU A 173 -9.22 -22.49 -11.85
N ALA A 174 -8.47 -23.46 -12.37
CA ALA A 174 -8.45 -24.84 -11.83
C ALA A 174 -8.01 -24.91 -10.37
N ASN A 175 -7.06 -24.07 -9.95
CA ASN A 175 -6.62 -23.98 -8.56
C ASN A 175 -7.66 -23.36 -7.63
N MET A 176 -8.49 -22.43 -8.13
CA MET A 176 -9.57 -21.83 -7.36
C MET A 176 -10.82 -22.71 -7.22
N GLU A 177 -11.10 -23.55 -8.23
CA GLU A 177 -12.26 -24.46 -8.24
C GLU A 177 -12.07 -25.67 -7.34
N ALA A 178 -10.89 -26.01 -7.01
CA ALA A 178 -10.53 -27.25 -6.32
C ALA A 178 -10.27 -27.03 -4.83
#